data_371dd886344252b3d03181d9acbe5257
#
_entry.id   371dd886344252b3d03181d9acbe5257
#
_cell.length_a   1.000
_cell.length_b   1.000
_cell.length_c   1.000
_cell.angle_alpha   90.00
_cell.angle_beta   90.00
_cell.angle_gamma   90.00
#
_symmetry.space_group_name_H-M   'P 1'
#
loop_
_entity.id
_entity.type
_entity.pdbx_description
1 polymer ?
#
loop_
_entity_poly.entity_id
_entity_poly.type
_entity_poly.pdbx_seq_one_letter_code
_entity_poly.pdbx_strand_id
1 'polypeptide(L)'
;MPTGPITQKVIKLCQEIASDPQFQKYRSSVLDFIDNKDQNSEYFDLLDYQSQLEEKSEQGEEISPDQVEKLEELGVKAFSNPAAVDFMHGQDALEQLQELVDNAISFVVEHGEAPSAKYLHEIDED
;
A
#
# COMPACT_ATOMS: atom_id res chain seq x y z
N MET A 1 -14.76 21.36 14.53
CA MET A 1 -14.20 20.39 15.50
C MET A 1 -15.15 19.22 15.70
N PRO A 2 -14.64 17.99 15.66
CA PRO A 2 -15.48 16.84 15.99
C PRO A 2 -15.96 16.88 17.44
N THR A 3 -17.19 16.41 17.67
CA THR A 3 -17.75 16.31 19.02
C THR A 3 -17.11 15.15 19.79
N GLY A 4 -17.27 15.15 21.13
CA GLY A 4 -16.79 14.05 21.98
C GLY A 4 -17.24 12.66 21.54
N PRO A 5 -18.53 12.45 21.19
CA PRO A 5 -19.00 11.15 20.70
C PRO A 5 -18.31 10.71 19.41
N ILE A 6 -18.06 11.59 18.46
CA ILE A 6 -17.34 11.26 17.23
C ILE A 6 -15.90 10.89 17.54
N THR A 7 -15.22 11.70 18.36
CA THR A 7 -13.84 11.44 18.76
C THR A 7 -13.70 10.09 19.46
N GLN A 8 -14.63 9.75 20.37
CA GLN A 8 -14.63 8.47 21.06
C GLN A 8 -14.76 7.28 20.09
N LYS A 9 -15.62 7.41 19.06
CA LYS A 9 -15.78 6.36 18.04
C LYS A 9 -14.53 6.20 17.17
N VAL A 10 -13.87 7.32 16.84
CA VAL A 10 -12.60 7.27 16.10
C VAL A 10 -11.53 6.56 16.92
N ILE A 11 -11.42 6.88 18.21
CA ILE A 11 -10.46 6.21 19.10
C ILE A 11 -10.74 4.71 19.14
N LYS A 12 -12.02 4.32 19.27
CA LYS A 12 -12.39 2.91 19.30
C LYS A 12 -12.04 2.20 18.00
N LEU A 13 -12.31 2.82 16.86
CA LEU A 13 -11.91 2.28 15.55
C LEU A 13 -10.39 2.06 15.50
N CYS A 14 -9.62 3.04 15.92
CA CYS A 14 -8.15 2.92 15.95
C CYS A 14 -7.68 1.79 16.86
N GLN A 15 -8.33 1.62 18.02
CA GLN A 15 -8.01 0.51 18.94
C GLN A 15 -8.31 -0.85 18.31
N GLU A 16 -9.43 -0.97 17.62
CA GLU A 16 -9.79 -2.21 16.92
C GLU A 16 -8.81 -2.54 15.79
N ILE A 17 -8.40 -1.55 15.02
CA ILE A 17 -7.39 -1.73 13.98
C ILE A 17 -6.06 -2.19 14.61
N ALA A 18 -5.61 -1.48 15.64
CA ALA A 18 -4.32 -1.77 16.29
C ALA A 18 -4.27 -3.16 16.89
N SER A 19 -5.41 -3.71 17.32
CA SER A 19 -5.48 -5.04 17.93
C SER A 19 -5.82 -6.16 16.95
N ASP A 20 -6.08 -5.84 15.69
CA ASP A 20 -6.42 -6.83 14.67
C ASP A 20 -5.18 -7.66 14.29
N PRO A 21 -5.24 -9.00 14.40
CA PRO A 21 -4.05 -9.83 14.12
C PRO A 21 -3.55 -9.73 12.68
N GLN A 22 -4.45 -9.58 11.69
CA GLN A 22 -4.04 -9.41 10.28
C GLN A 22 -3.34 -8.07 10.08
N PHE A 23 -3.88 -7.01 10.66
CA PHE A 23 -3.23 -5.70 10.61
C PHE A 23 -1.82 -5.77 11.20
N GLN A 24 -1.65 -6.40 12.35
CA GLN A 24 -0.34 -6.56 12.99
C GLN A 24 0.62 -7.34 12.09
N LYS A 25 0.15 -8.38 11.46
CA LYS A 25 0.95 -9.19 10.54
C LYS A 25 1.43 -8.38 9.34
N TYR A 26 0.53 -7.64 8.69
CA TYR A 26 0.89 -6.81 7.54
C TYR A 26 1.85 -5.69 7.93
N ARG A 27 1.59 -5.05 9.06
CA ARG A 27 2.47 -4.00 9.57
C ARG A 27 3.87 -4.53 9.86
N SER A 28 3.97 -5.69 10.50
CA SER A 28 5.27 -6.33 10.80
C SER A 28 6.03 -6.67 9.52
N SER A 29 5.35 -7.22 8.52
CA SER A 29 5.96 -7.55 7.23
C SER A 29 6.56 -6.32 6.56
N VAL A 30 5.84 -5.20 6.61
CA VAL A 30 6.30 -3.94 6.01
C VAL A 30 7.51 -3.37 6.77
N LEU A 31 7.40 -3.26 8.09
CA LEU A 31 8.47 -2.66 8.90
C LEU A 31 9.74 -3.50 8.92
N ASP A 32 9.59 -4.82 9.04
CA ASP A 32 10.76 -5.72 9.08
C ASP A 32 11.52 -5.67 7.75
N PHE A 33 10.81 -5.60 6.64
CA PHE A 33 11.44 -5.52 5.33
C PHE A 33 12.17 -4.18 5.13
N ILE A 34 11.56 -3.07 5.52
CA ILE A 34 12.17 -1.74 5.41
C ILE A 34 13.47 -1.67 6.23
N ASP A 35 13.48 -2.27 7.40
CA ASP A 35 14.63 -2.21 8.32
C ASP A 35 15.73 -3.22 7.98
N ASN A 36 15.49 -4.17 7.09
CA ASN A 36 16.45 -5.23 6.78
C ASN A 36 17.11 -5.03 5.42
N LYS A 37 18.28 -4.39 5.43
CA LYS A 37 19.03 -4.06 4.21
C LYS A 37 19.48 -5.29 3.43
N ASP A 38 19.74 -6.39 4.11
CA ASP A 38 20.16 -7.63 3.45
C ASP A 38 19.03 -8.23 2.61
N GLN A 39 17.78 -7.98 2.99
CA GLN A 39 16.62 -8.52 2.28
C GLN A 39 15.98 -7.54 1.31
N ASN A 40 16.14 -6.23 1.52
CA ASN A 40 15.42 -5.23 0.74
C ASN A 40 16.23 -4.62 -0.42
N SER A 41 17.54 -4.85 -0.48
CA SER A 41 18.41 -4.18 -1.46
C SER A 41 17.99 -4.45 -2.91
N GLU A 42 17.67 -5.68 -3.26
CA GLU A 42 17.27 -6.03 -4.62
C GLU A 42 15.94 -5.38 -5.01
N TYR A 43 15.00 -5.29 -4.07
CA TYR A 43 13.72 -4.63 -4.29
C TYR A 43 13.90 -3.12 -4.51
N PHE A 44 14.71 -2.46 -3.68
CA PHE A 44 14.94 -1.03 -3.82
C PHE A 44 15.78 -0.71 -5.07
N ASP A 45 16.70 -1.58 -5.46
CA ASP A 45 17.42 -1.45 -6.74
C ASP A 45 16.44 -1.49 -7.92
N LEU A 46 15.45 -2.37 -7.86
CA LEU A 46 14.40 -2.44 -8.87
C LEU A 46 13.62 -1.12 -8.94
N LEU A 47 13.20 -0.60 -7.78
CA LEU A 47 12.45 0.65 -7.74
C LEU A 47 13.26 1.83 -8.27
N ASP A 48 14.54 1.91 -7.91
CA ASP A 48 15.43 2.96 -8.40
C ASP A 48 15.56 2.90 -9.92
N TYR A 49 15.71 1.72 -10.46
CA TYR A 49 15.84 1.54 -11.90
C TYR A 49 14.53 1.87 -12.63
N GLN A 50 13.38 1.45 -12.08
CA GLN A 50 12.08 1.85 -12.60
C GLN A 50 11.93 3.37 -12.63
N SER A 51 12.31 4.05 -11.56
CA SER A 51 12.23 5.50 -11.47
C SER A 51 13.11 6.18 -12.52
N GLN A 52 14.30 5.66 -12.76
CA GLN A 52 15.21 6.17 -13.79
C GLN A 52 14.60 6.05 -15.19
N LEU A 53 13.96 4.91 -15.48
CA LEU A 53 13.32 4.70 -16.77
C LEU A 53 12.07 5.57 -16.94
N GLU A 54 11.29 5.75 -15.89
CA GLU A 54 10.13 6.64 -15.91
C GLU A 54 10.54 8.09 -16.18
N GLU A 55 11.59 8.56 -15.51
CA GLU A 55 12.13 9.90 -15.72
C GLU A 55 12.62 10.08 -17.16
N LYS A 56 13.33 9.07 -17.68
CA LYS A 56 13.79 9.08 -19.07
C LYS A 56 12.63 9.17 -20.05
N SER A 57 11.57 8.39 -19.82
CA SER A 57 10.36 8.40 -20.65
C SER A 57 9.65 9.76 -20.59
N GLU A 58 9.57 10.37 -19.40
CA GLU A 58 8.96 11.70 -19.24
C GLU A 58 9.70 12.78 -19.99
N GLN A 59 11.02 12.62 -20.16
CA GLN A 59 11.85 13.54 -20.93
C GLN A 59 11.79 13.30 -22.44
N GLY A 60 10.95 12.36 -22.88
CA GLY A 60 10.78 12.04 -24.29
C GLY A 60 11.84 11.11 -24.86
N GLU A 61 12.68 10.54 -24.04
CA GLU A 61 13.69 9.59 -24.48
C GLU A 61 13.10 8.19 -24.63
N GLU A 62 13.57 7.45 -25.62
CA GLU A 62 13.13 6.06 -25.80
C GLU A 62 13.86 5.12 -24.86
N ILE A 63 13.12 4.13 -24.37
CA ILE A 63 13.67 3.07 -23.54
C ILE A 63 14.13 1.95 -24.48
N SER A 64 15.40 1.55 -24.39
CA SER A 64 15.98 0.53 -25.24
C SER A 64 15.50 -0.87 -24.84
N PRO A 65 15.55 -1.86 -25.77
CA PRO A 65 15.27 -3.25 -25.41
C PRO A 65 16.16 -3.79 -24.30
N ASP A 66 17.44 -3.39 -24.26
CA ASP A 66 18.37 -3.81 -23.21
C ASP A 66 17.95 -3.30 -21.84
N GLN A 67 17.40 -2.08 -21.77
CA GLN A 67 16.89 -1.50 -20.53
C GLN A 67 15.64 -2.22 -20.05
N VAL A 68 14.74 -2.61 -20.96
CA VAL A 68 13.56 -3.40 -20.63
C VAL A 68 13.98 -4.77 -20.09
N GLU A 69 14.94 -5.41 -20.74
CA GLU A 69 15.46 -6.72 -20.29
C GLU A 69 16.07 -6.62 -18.89
N LYS A 70 16.86 -5.58 -18.63
CA LYS A 70 17.45 -5.36 -17.30
C LYS A 70 16.37 -5.15 -16.24
N LEU A 71 15.31 -4.40 -16.57
CA LEU A 71 14.19 -4.19 -15.66
C LEU A 71 13.52 -5.53 -15.30
N GLU A 72 13.30 -6.38 -16.30
CA GLU A 72 12.72 -7.70 -16.07
C GLU A 72 13.61 -8.58 -15.19
N GLU A 73 14.92 -8.57 -15.42
CA GLU A 73 15.88 -9.32 -14.61
C GLU A 73 15.87 -8.86 -13.15
N LEU A 74 15.85 -7.54 -12.93
CA LEU A 74 15.77 -6.98 -11.59
C LEU A 74 14.45 -7.34 -10.91
N GLY A 75 13.36 -7.37 -11.67
CA GLY A 75 12.05 -7.79 -11.17
C GLY A 75 12.05 -9.25 -10.72
N VAL A 76 12.59 -10.15 -11.53
CA VAL A 76 12.69 -11.57 -11.18
C VAL A 76 13.52 -11.75 -9.90
N LYS A 77 14.65 -11.07 -9.80
CA LYS A 77 15.51 -11.11 -8.62
C LYS A 77 14.79 -10.65 -7.37
N ALA A 78 14.16 -9.46 -7.44
CA ALA A 78 13.47 -8.86 -6.31
C ALA A 78 12.33 -9.74 -5.81
N PHE A 79 11.50 -10.26 -6.72
CA PHE A 79 10.30 -11.03 -6.36
C PHE A 79 10.54 -12.52 -6.16
N SER A 80 11.78 -12.98 -6.33
CA SER A 80 12.18 -14.31 -5.88
C SER A 80 12.34 -14.39 -4.37
N ASN A 81 12.38 -13.23 -3.72
CA ASN A 81 12.49 -13.12 -2.26
C ASN A 81 11.08 -13.10 -1.64
N PRO A 82 10.69 -14.13 -0.85
CA PRO A 82 9.37 -14.14 -0.21
C PRO A 82 9.12 -12.92 0.69
N ALA A 83 10.15 -12.37 1.32
CA ALA A 83 10.00 -11.19 2.16
C ALA A 83 9.56 -9.96 1.35
N ALA A 84 10.02 -9.81 0.10
CA ALA A 84 9.58 -8.73 -0.78
C ALA A 84 8.11 -8.90 -1.19
N VAL A 85 7.68 -10.11 -1.45
CA VAL A 85 6.27 -10.42 -1.78
C VAL A 85 5.37 -10.12 -0.58
N ASP A 86 5.78 -10.54 0.62
CA ASP A 86 5.03 -10.24 1.85
C ASP A 86 4.96 -8.75 2.12
N PHE A 87 6.05 -8.03 1.84
CA PHE A 87 6.09 -6.56 1.97
C PHE A 87 5.06 -5.91 1.04
N MET A 88 5.00 -6.32 -0.22
CA MET A 88 4.03 -5.79 -1.18
C MET A 88 2.60 -6.06 -0.75
N HIS A 89 2.31 -7.29 -0.34
CA HIS A 89 0.97 -7.65 0.15
C HIS A 89 0.60 -6.83 1.39
N GLY A 90 1.56 -6.63 2.29
CA GLY A 90 1.36 -5.82 3.48
C GLY A 90 1.05 -4.37 3.14
N GLN A 91 1.83 -3.76 2.24
CA GLN A 91 1.58 -2.38 1.79
C GLN A 91 0.20 -2.23 1.17
N ASP A 92 -0.17 -3.15 0.27
CA ASP A 92 -1.47 -3.11 -0.39
C ASP A 92 -2.60 -3.22 0.62
N ALA A 93 -2.48 -4.11 1.60
CA ALA A 93 -3.50 -4.29 2.63
C ALA A 93 -3.66 -3.05 3.49
N LEU A 94 -2.55 -2.40 3.87
CA LEU A 94 -2.60 -1.17 4.66
C LEU A 94 -3.21 -0.02 3.88
N GLU A 95 -2.88 0.12 2.59
CA GLU A 95 -3.47 1.12 1.71
C GLU A 95 -4.97 0.90 1.53
N GLN A 96 -5.41 -0.35 1.33
CA GLN A 96 -6.82 -0.68 1.21
C GLN A 96 -7.60 -0.32 2.47
N LEU A 97 -7.01 -0.56 3.64
CA LEU A 97 -7.64 -0.16 4.90
C LEU A 97 -7.84 1.36 4.98
N GLN A 98 -6.79 2.12 4.65
CA GLN A 98 -6.87 3.59 4.65
C GLN A 98 -7.90 4.08 3.64
N GLU A 99 -7.90 3.54 2.44
CA GLU A 99 -8.87 3.90 1.40
C GLU A 99 -10.31 3.60 1.82
N LEU A 100 -10.52 2.46 2.48
CA LEU A 100 -11.84 2.09 2.97
C LEU A 100 -12.37 3.14 3.95
N VAL A 101 -11.55 3.54 4.93
CA VAL A 101 -11.94 4.54 5.92
C VAL A 101 -12.15 5.91 5.27
N ASP A 102 -11.23 6.32 4.41
CA ASP A 102 -11.32 7.61 3.71
C ASP A 102 -12.56 7.68 2.82
N ASN A 103 -12.87 6.62 2.09
CA ASN A 103 -14.04 6.56 1.24
C ASN A 103 -15.33 6.58 2.04
N ALA A 104 -15.34 5.91 3.20
CA ALA A 104 -16.51 5.93 4.09
C ALA A 104 -16.79 7.33 4.60
N ILE A 105 -15.76 8.06 5.04
CA ILE A 105 -15.89 9.43 5.52
C ILE A 105 -16.30 10.37 4.38
N SER A 106 -15.69 10.22 3.20
CA SER A 106 -16.05 11.03 2.02
C SER A 106 -17.51 10.84 1.63
N PHE A 107 -18.01 9.60 1.71
CA PHE A 107 -19.42 9.32 1.44
C PHE A 107 -20.34 10.11 2.37
N VAL A 108 -20.01 10.11 3.67
CA VAL A 108 -20.82 10.85 4.67
C VAL A 108 -20.80 12.35 4.38
N VAL A 109 -19.63 12.89 4.04
CA VAL A 109 -19.50 14.33 3.74
C VAL A 109 -20.34 14.72 2.53
N GLU A 110 -20.33 13.88 1.48
CA GLU A 110 -21.08 14.16 0.25
C GLU A 110 -22.59 13.97 0.40
N HIS A 111 -23.03 12.92 1.12
CA HIS A 111 -24.43 12.52 1.13
C HIS A 111 -25.16 12.82 2.45
N GLY A 112 -24.43 13.14 3.52
CA GLY A 112 -25.02 13.38 4.83
C GLY A 112 -25.58 12.15 5.52
N GLU A 113 -25.28 10.97 5.00
CA GLU A 113 -25.76 9.68 5.50
C GLU A 113 -24.60 8.69 5.60
N ALA A 114 -24.74 7.70 6.48
CA ALA A 114 -23.74 6.62 6.58
C ALA A 114 -23.80 5.74 5.33
N PRO A 115 -22.64 5.27 4.82
CA PRO A 115 -22.63 4.32 3.70
C PRO A 115 -23.19 2.97 4.14
N SER A 116 -23.79 2.25 3.19
CA SER A 116 -24.26 0.88 3.45
C SER A 116 -23.10 -0.10 3.48
N ALA A 117 -23.31 -1.24 4.16
CA ALA A 117 -22.31 -2.30 4.16
C ALA A 117 -22.01 -2.80 2.73
N LYS A 118 -23.04 -2.86 1.88
CA LYS A 118 -22.87 -3.25 0.48
C LYS A 118 -21.94 -2.29 -0.27
N TYR A 119 -22.11 -0.98 -0.08
CA TYR A 119 -21.25 0.02 -0.71
C TYR A 119 -19.79 -0.17 -0.29
N LEU A 120 -19.53 -0.38 0.99
CA LEU A 120 -18.18 -0.59 1.50
C LEU A 120 -17.55 -1.88 0.96
N HIS A 121 -18.34 -2.95 0.83
CA HIS A 121 -17.86 -4.21 0.24
C HIS A 121 -17.51 -4.05 -1.24
N GLU A 122 -18.28 -3.31 -2.00
CA GLU A 122 -18.01 -3.06 -3.43
C GLU A 122 -16.70 -2.30 -3.64
N ILE A 123 -16.38 -1.36 -2.76
CA ILE A 123 -15.11 -0.63 -2.80
C ILE A 123 -13.94 -1.56 -2.46
N ASP A 124 -14.10 -2.41 -1.47
CA ASP A 124 -13.04 -3.30 -0.96
C ASP A 124 -12.69 -4.42 -1.95
N GLU A 125 -13.62 -4.80 -2.83
CA GLU A 125 -13.40 -5.84 -3.84
C GLU A 125 -12.65 -5.36 -5.08
N ASP A 126 -12.54 -4.05 -5.26
CA ASP A 126 -11.79 -3.47 -6.35
C ASP A 126 -10.31 -3.36 -6.01
#